data_425dcef51cc010dd227225c649a241f7
#
_entry.id   425dcef51cc010dd227225c649a241f7
#
_cell.length_a   1.000
_cell.length_b   1.000
_cell.length_c   1.000
_cell.angle_alpha   90.00
_cell.angle_beta   90.00
_cell.angle_gamma   90.00
#
_symmetry.space_group_name_H-M   'P 1'
#
loop_
_entity.id
_entity.type
_entity.pdbx_description
1 polymer ?
#
loop_
_entity_poly.entity_id
_entity_poly.type
_entity_poly.pdbx_seq_one_letter_code
_entity_poly.pdbx_strand_id
1 'polypeptide(L)'
;MELLLVEKPTLRYLIGPQQQPVLQKLSDISLIIEYSLGESCENLVLYPENLTPGFFDLSSREAGEILTKLRQYGIHAAIIVDLTTYPHSQYFAEMAYEENKRGFCYFCATVAEAEAWFARHDAAKR
;
A
#
# COMPACT_ATOMS: atom_id res chain seq x y z
N MET A 1 6.21 -9.30 -12.00
CA MET A 1 5.30 -8.59 -11.09
C MET A 1 3.93 -8.53 -11.72
N GLU A 2 2.91 -8.89 -10.97
CA GLU A 2 1.55 -8.97 -11.50
C GLU A 2 0.56 -8.20 -10.64
N LEU A 3 0.48 -6.90 -10.88
CA LEU A 3 -0.60 -6.10 -10.32
C LEU A 3 -1.82 -6.22 -11.24
N LEU A 4 -3.00 -6.28 -10.65
CA LEU A 4 -4.25 -6.30 -11.39
C LEU A 4 -4.95 -4.96 -11.24
N LEU A 5 -5.51 -4.46 -12.33
CA LEU A 5 -6.34 -3.26 -12.29
C LEU A 5 -7.78 -3.65 -12.00
N VAL A 6 -8.33 -3.09 -10.93
CA VAL A 6 -9.75 -3.26 -10.60
C VAL A 6 -10.46 -1.98 -10.99
N GLU A 7 -11.46 -2.11 -11.86
CA GLU A 7 -12.26 -0.97 -12.30
C GLU A 7 -13.73 -1.17 -11.90
N LYS A 8 -14.23 -0.23 -11.12
CA LYS A 8 -15.62 -0.15 -10.71
C LYS A 8 -16.19 1.19 -11.20
N PRO A 9 -17.49 1.37 -11.26
CA PRO A 9 -18.05 2.61 -11.83
C PRO A 9 -17.51 3.90 -11.21
N THR A 10 -17.19 3.89 -9.92
CA THR A 10 -16.75 5.10 -9.22
C THR A 10 -15.36 4.96 -8.60
N LEU A 11 -14.63 3.86 -8.88
CA LEU A 11 -13.39 3.57 -8.19
C LEU A 11 -12.48 2.72 -9.04
N ARG A 12 -11.19 3.08 -9.09
CA ARG A 12 -10.15 2.28 -9.73
C ARG A 12 -8.99 2.11 -8.76
N TYR A 13 -8.41 0.92 -8.75
CA TYR A 13 -7.17 0.69 -7.99
C TYR A 13 -6.42 -0.49 -8.55
N LEU A 14 -5.11 -0.50 -8.30
CA LEU A 14 -4.26 -1.65 -8.58
C LEU A 14 -4.20 -2.51 -7.32
N ILE A 15 -4.17 -3.83 -7.49
CA ILE A 15 -4.09 -4.75 -6.36
C ILE A 15 -3.05 -5.84 -6.64
N GLY A 16 -2.22 -6.14 -5.63
CA GLY A 16 -1.26 -7.21 -5.71
C GLY A 16 -1.93 -8.59 -5.54
N PRO A 17 -1.30 -9.65 -6.07
CA PRO A 17 -1.85 -10.99 -5.93
C PRO A 17 -1.71 -11.48 -4.49
N GLN A 18 -2.69 -12.28 -4.04
CA GLN A 18 -2.61 -12.88 -2.71
C GLN A 18 -1.49 -13.92 -2.66
N GLN A 19 -0.75 -13.95 -1.54
CA GLN A 19 0.25 -14.98 -1.24
C GLN A 19 1.39 -15.08 -2.25
N GLN A 20 1.67 -13.98 -2.98
CA GLN A 20 2.77 -13.92 -3.92
C GLN A 20 3.60 -12.65 -3.69
N PRO A 21 4.94 -12.72 -3.85
CA PRO A 21 5.74 -11.52 -3.71
C PRO A 21 5.57 -10.58 -4.90
N VAL A 22 5.55 -9.30 -4.63
CA VAL A 22 5.61 -8.23 -5.63
C VAL A 22 6.91 -7.47 -5.43
N LEU A 23 7.18 -7.06 -4.19
CA LEU A 23 8.42 -6.41 -3.81
C LEU A 23 9.32 -7.44 -3.14
N GLN A 24 10.31 -7.95 -3.85
CA GLN A 24 11.30 -8.86 -3.28
C GLN A 24 12.47 -8.09 -2.68
N LYS A 25 12.73 -6.90 -3.20
CA LYS A 25 13.79 -6.00 -2.73
C LYS A 25 13.32 -4.55 -2.92
N LEU A 26 13.98 -3.61 -2.25
CA LEU A 26 13.58 -2.20 -2.27
C LEU A 26 13.53 -1.62 -3.69
N SER A 27 14.47 -1.99 -4.55
CA SER A 27 14.49 -1.45 -5.91
C SER A 27 13.27 -1.84 -6.73
N ASP A 28 12.52 -2.87 -6.34
CA ASP A 28 11.32 -3.29 -7.06
C ASP A 28 10.19 -2.26 -6.94
N ILE A 29 10.29 -1.28 -6.04
CA ILE A 29 9.29 -0.22 -5.94
C ILE A 29 9.14 0.56 -7.25
N SER A 30 10.22 0.67 -8.03
CA SER A 30 10.15 1.35 -9.31
C SER A 30 9.20 0.66 -10.28
N LEU A 31 9.05 -0.66 -10.18
CA LEU A 31 8.12 -1.42 -11.02
C LEU A 31 6.66 -1.06 -10.70
N ILE A 32 6.36 -0.88 -9.42
CA ILE A 32 5.02 -0.44 -9.00
C ILE A 32 4.75 0.96 -9.53
N ILE A 33 5.72 1.86 -9.41
CA ILE A 33 5.57 3.24 -9.87
C ILE A 33 5.33 3.27 -11.39
N GLU A 34 6.11 2.51 -12.16
CA GLU A 34 5.92 2.41 -13.60
C GLU A 34 4.53 1.87 -13.95
N TYR A 35 4.07 0.86 -13.23
CA TYR A 35 2.75 0.27 -13.47
C TYR A 35 1.65 1.28 -13.19
N SER A 36 1.76 2.01 -12.08
CA SER A 36 0.81 3.06 -11.70
C SER A 36 0.74 4.16 -12.75
N LEU A 37 1.90 4.61 -13.23
CA LEU A 37 1.96 5.65 -14.28
C LEU A 37 1.37 5.14 -15.59
N GLY A 38 1.69 3.90 -15.97
CA GLY A 38 1.19 3.31 -17.22
C GLY A 38 -0.32 3.16 -17.23
N GLU A 39 -0.93 2.84 -16.10
CA GLU A 39 -2.38 2.68 -15.98
C GLU A 39 -3.07 3.99 -15.57
N SER A 40 -2.32 5.04 -15.31
CA SER A 40 -2.86 6.32 -14.78
C SER A 40 -3.73 6.07 -13.55
N CYS A 41 -3.25 5.23 -12.64
CA CYS A 41 -3.99 4.82 -11.45
C CYS A 41 -3.14 5.05 -10.20
N GLU A 42 -3.60 5.92 -9.31
CA GLU A 42 -2.88 6.32 -8.10
C GLU A 42 -3.23 5.49 -6.86
N ASN A 43 -4.22 4.63 -6.95
CA ASN A 43 -4.67 3.83 -5.81
C ASN A 43 -4.07 2.42 -5.89
N LEU A 44 -3.50 1.95 -4.79
CA LEU A 44 -2.79 0.68 -4.74
C LEU A 44 -3.18 -0.10 -3.49
N VAL A 45 -3.49 -1.38 -3.67
CA VAL A 45 -3.75 -2.30 -2.56
C VAL A 45 -2.67 -3.38 -2.56
N LEU A 46 -2.03 -3.57 -1.42
CA LEU A 46 -1.01 -4.60 -1.24
C LEU A 46 -1.33 -5.47 -0.03
N TYR A 47 -1.04 -6.76 -0.15
CA TYR A 47 -1.09 -7.71 0.95
C TYR A 47 0.31 -7.85 1.57
N PRO A 48 0.42 -8.35 2.81
CA PRO A 48 1.74 -8.49 3.45
C PRO A 48 2.72 -9.32 2.61
N GLU A 49 2.23 -10.36 1.93
CA GLU A 49 3.06 -11.23 1.10
C GLU A 49 3.62 -10.53 -0.13
N ASN A 50 3.01 -9.40 -0.54
CA ASN A 50 3.50 -8.60 -1.66
C ASN A 50 4.72 -7.75 -1.29
N LEU A 51 4.98 -7.56 0.00
CA LEU A 51 5.97 -6.62 0.51
C LEU A 51 7.30 -7.33 0.81
N THR A 52 8.36 -6.53 0.95
CA THR A 52 9.68 -7.07 1.28
C THR A 52 9.64 -7.79 2.63
N PRO A 53 10.52 -8.80 2.85
CA PRO A 53 10.55 -9.52 4.12
C PRO A 53 10.75 -8.64 5.36
N GLY A 54 11.47 -7.53 5.22
CA GLY A 54 11.73 -6.62 6.33
C GLY A 54 10.71 -5.51 6.52
N PHE A 55 9.63 -5.49 5.73
CA PHE A 55 8.68 -4.37 5.76
C PHE A 55 8.07 -4.14 7.16
N PHE A 56 7.71 -5.21 7.84
CA PHE A 56 7.05 -5.10 9.15
C PHE A 56 8.01 -4.99 10.32
N ASP A 57 9.30 -4.95 10.06
CA ASP A 57 10.33 -4.66 11.06
C ASP A 57 10.85 -3.24 10.81
N LEU A 58 10.44 -2.29 11.64
CA LEU A 58 10.79 -0.88 11.42
C LEU A 58 12.30 -0.64 11.42
N SER A 59 13.08 -1.46 12.14
CA SER A 59 14.53 -1.31 12.19
C SER A 59 15.19 -1.58 10.84
N SER A 60 14.54 -2.31 9.93
CA SER A 60 15.04 -2.54 8.58
C SER A 60 15.00 -1.29 7.70
N ARG A 61 14.17 -0.30 8.05
CA ARG A 61 13.92 0.92 7.30
C ARG A 61 13.20 0.70 5.96
N GLU A 62 12.85 -0.54 5.63
CA GLU A 62 12.24 -0.84 4.32
C GLU A 62 10.86 -0.23 4.19
N ALA A 63 10.03 -0.28 5.23
CA ALA A 63 8.72 0.35 5.19
C ALA A 63 8.82 1.85 4.95
N GLY A 64 9.70 2.52 5.68
CA GLY A 64 9.88 3.96 5.53
C GLY A 64 10.29 4.36 4.13
N GLU A 65 11.23 3.62 3.53
CA GLU A 65 11.70 3.90 2.18
C GLU A 65 10.61 3.64 1.13
N ILE A 66 9.88 2.54 1.27
CA ILE A 66 8.79 2.19 0.35
C ILE A 66 7.68 3.25 0.42
N LEU A 67 7.23 3.59 1.62
CA LEU A 67 6.14 4.55 1.79
C LEU A 67 6.54 5.95 1.34
N THR A 68 7.79 6.35 1.58
CA THR A 68 8.30 7.64 1.11
C THR A 68 8.28 7.71 -0.41
N LYS A 69 8.72 6.65 -1.09
CA LYS A 69 8.70 6.61 -2.55
C LYS A 69 7.28 6.69 -3.09
N LEU A 70 6.36 5.92 -2.55
CA LEU A 70 4.96 5.95 -2.99
C LEU A 70 4.39 7.35 -2.82
N ARG A 71 4.66 8.00 -1.69
CA ARG A 71 4.19 9.35 -1.43
C ARG A 71 4.76 10.37 -2.41
N GLN A 72 6.05 10.23 -2.77
CA GLN A 72 6.68 11.12 -3.74
C GLN A 72 6.00 11.10 -5.10
N TYR A 73 5.44 9.96 -5.48
CA TYR A 73 4.75 9.81 -6.76
C TYR A 73 3.24 9.92 -6.64
N GLY A 74 2.73 10.36 -5.48
CA GLY A 74 1.31 10.59 -5.28
C GLY A 74 0.47 9.32 -5.23
N ILE A 75 1.07 8.18 -4.92
CA ILE A 75 0.36 6.89 -4.86
C ILE A 75 -0.21 6.70 -3.46
N HIS A 76 -1.51 6.48 -3.39
CA HIS A 76 -2.23 6.17 -2.15
C HIS A 76 -2.24 4.65 -1.99
N ALA A 77 -1.53 4.15 -0.99
CA ALA A 77 -1.39 2.72 -0.78
C ALA A 77 -2.19 2.25 0.44
N ALA A 78 -3.00 1.22 0.25
CA ALA A 78 -3.67 0.53 1.34
C ALA A 78 -2.99 -0.83 1.54
N ILE A 79 -2.54 -1.09 2.76
CA ILE A 79 -1.90 -2.35 3.14
C ILE A 79 -2.92 -3.16 3.93
N ILE A 80 -3.28 -4.33 3.40
CA ILE A 80 -4.32 -5.18 4.01
C ILE A 80 -3.65 -6.08 5.05
N VAL A 81 -3.72 -5.69 6.30
CA VAL A 81 -3.07 -6.43 7.38
C VAL A 81 -3.83 -6.21 8.69
N ASP A 82 -3.95 -7.27 9.48
CA ASP A 82 -4.47 -7.18 10.85
C ASP A 82 -3.27 -7.15 11.79
N LEU A 83 -2.91 -5.96 12.27
CA LEU A 83 -1.75 -5.78 13.14
C LEU A 83 -1.96 -6.37 14.54
N THR A 84 -3.17 -6.78 14.89
CA THR A 84 -3.39 -7.50 16.16
C THR A 84 -2.89 -8.93 16.11
N THR A 85 -2.75 -9.51 14.91
CA THR A 85 -2.35 -10.90 14.73
C THR A 85 -1.09 -11.08 13.89
N TYR A 86 -0.80 -10.15 12.97
CA TYR A 86 0.36 -10.26 12.07
C TYR A 86 1.64 -9.84 12.77
N PRO A 87 2.72 -10.64 12.70
CA PRO A 87 3.99 -10.29 13.39
C PRO A 87 4.58 -8.98 12.86
N HIS A 88 4.95 -8.10 13.78
CA HIS A 88 5.56 -6.81 13.45
C HIS A 88 6.32 -6.28 14.69
N SER A 89 7.23 -5.33 14.46
CA SER A 89 7.92 -4.69 15.57
C SER A 89 7.01 -3.70 16.29
N GLN A 90 7.33 -3.40 17.55
CA GLN A 90 6.56 -2.45 18.36
C GLN A 90 6.50 -1.08 17.69
N TYR A 91 7.63 -0.59 17.21
CA TYR A 91 7.68 0.74 16.58
C TYR A 91 6.96 0.77 15.24
N PHE A 92 6.81 -0.38 14.58
CA PHE A 92 6.02 -0.44 13.35
C PHE A 92 4.57 -0.08 13.61
N ALA A 93 3.98 -0.57 14.69
CA ALA A 93 2.59 -0.25 15.03
C ALA A 93 2.40 1.25 15.25
N GLU A 94 3.36 1.90 15.89
CA GLU A 94 3.33 3.35 16.08
C GLU A 94 3.41 4.09 14.75
N MET A 95 4.29 3.66 13.86
CA MET A 95 4.42 4.24 12.53
C MET A 95 3.13 4.08 11.73
N ALA A 96 2.52 2.89 11.76
CA ALA A 96 1.29 2.62 11.04
C ALA A 96 0.15 3.53 11.53
N TYR A 97 0.07 3.74 12.82
CA TYR A 97 -0.93 4.65 13.41
C TYR A 97 -0.75 6.07 12.88
N GLU A 98 0.48 6.56 12.83
CA GLU A 98 0.77 7.89 12.31
C GLU A 98 0.48 8.00 10.82
N GLU A 99 0.82 6.97 10.03
CA GLU A 99 0.55 6.96 8.59
C GLU A 99 -0.95 7.00 8.30
N ASN A 100 -1.74 6.29 9.11
CA ASN A 100 -3.20 6.31 8.95
C ASN A 100 -3.77 7.72 9.15
N LYS A 101 -3.14 8.51 9.99
CA LYS A 101 -3.55 9.91 10.19
C LYS A 101 -3.14 10.81 9.03
N ARG A 102 -1.99 10.54 8.41
CA ARG A 102 -1.47 11.38 7.32
C ARG A 102 -2.25 11.24 6.02
N GLY A 103 -2.85 10.07 5.77
CA GLY A 103 -3.73 9.89 4.62
C GLY A 103 -3.07 9.49 3.31
N PHE A 104 -1.78 9.16 3.27
CA PHE A 104 -1.13 8.64 2.07
C PHE A 104 -1.03 7.13 2.06
N CYS A 105 -0.86 6.52 3.24
CA CYS A 105 -0.85 5.08 3.39
C CYS A 105 -1.88 4.70 4.45
N TYR A 106 -2.61 3.63 4.20
CA TYR A 106 -3.65 3.19 5.11
C TYR A 106 -3.47 1.71 5.42
N PHE A 107 -3.28 1.40 6.70
CA PHE A 107 -3.21 0.02 7.18
C PHE A 107 -4.62 -0.36 7.65
N CYS A 108 -5.21 -1.36 7.00
CA CYS A 108 -6.58 -1.78 7.29
C CYS A 108 -6.70 -3.29 7.15
N ALA A 109 -7.77 -3.86 7.69
CA ALA A 109 -7.93 -5.31 7.75
C ALA A 109 -8.55 -5.91 6.50
N THR A 110 -9.31 -5.15 5.72
CA THR A 110 -10.05 -5.68 4.57
C THR A 110 -9.96 -4.78 3.34
N VAL A 111 -10.14 -5.40 2.17
CA VAL A 111 -10.21 -4.65 0.90
C VAL A 111 -11.39 -3.69 0.90
N ALA A 112 -12.52 -4.07 1.53
CA ALA A 112 -13.68 -3.18 1.61
C ALA A 112 -13.33 -1.87 2.33
N GLU A 113 -12.54 -1.94 3.40
CA GLU A 113 -12.07 -0.74 4.09
C GLU A 113 -11.14 0.09 3.21
N ALA A 114 -10.28 -0.56 2.43
CA ALA A 114 -9.41 0.12 1.49
C ALA A 114 -10.23 0.85 0.42
N GLU A 115 -11.23 0.20 -0.13
CA GLU A 115 -12.11 0.81 -1.13
C GLU A 115 -12.83 2.03 -0.58
N ALA A 116 -13.33 1.96 0.65
CA ALA A 116 -13.98 3.09 1.30
C ALA A 116 -13.00 4.26 1.50
N TRP A 117 -11.76 3.96 1.84
CA TRP A 117 -10.72 4.97 2.01
C TRP A 117 -10.40 5.67 0.69
N PHE A 118 -10.22 4.90 -0.40
CA PHE A 118 -9.99 5.47 -1.73
C PHE A 118 -11.16 6.35 -2.16
N ALA A 119 -12.38 5.92 -1.92
CA ALA A 119 -13.57 6.67 -2.29
C ALA A 119 -13.61 8.04 -1.59
N ARG A 120 -13.21 8.10 -0.32
CA ARG A 120 -13.14 9.36 0.42
C ARG A 120 -12.10 10.30 -0.18
N HIS A 121 -10.93 9.77 -0.58
CA HIS A 121 -9.89 10.57 -1.22
C HIS A 121 -10.31 11.08 -2.58
N ASP A 122 -10.91 10.22 -3.40
CA ASP A 122 -11.37 10.61 -4.73
C ASP A 122 -12.47 11.67 -4.64
N ALA A 123 -13.37 11.55 -3.67
CA ALA A 123 -14.42 12.55 -3.44
C ALA A 123 -13.82 13.89 -3.01
N ALA A 124 -12.74 13.89 -2.20
CA ALA A 124 -12.10 15.11 -1.74
C ALA A 124 -11.38 15.87 -2.85
N LYS A 125 -11.02 15.18 -3.94
CA LYS A 125 -10.34 15.81 -5.09
C LYS A 125 -11.30 16.54 -6.03
N ARG A 126 -12.60 16.33 -5.89
CA ARG A 126 -13.62 16.91 -6.80
C ARG A 126 -14.06 18.29 -6.38
#